data_4294a94da9821ff33e7f06d4e9b018db
#
_entry.id   4294a94da9821ff33e7f06d4e9b018db
#
_cell.length_a   1.000
_cell.length_b   1.000
_cell.length_c   1.000
_cell.angle_alpha   90.00
_cell.angle_beta   90.00
_cell.angle_gamma   90.00
#
_symmetry.space_group_name_H-M   'P 1'
#
loop_
_entity.id
_entity.type
_entity.pdbx_description
1 polymer ?
#
loop_
_entity_poly.entity_id
_entity_poly.type
_entity_poly.pdbx_seq_one_letter_code
_entity_poly.pdbx_strand_id
1 'polypeptide(L)'
;MLTVVPAFKGATQEVIDFYAAQKAVKIPGVPDFDHTRVVDGQRLLQFFKPLPPSSEGRKFEIRQKVVGVYDKGRPGSVLETQSDLVDAQNGDIYSRAIGSAFFVGQGNWGGPKGPATVNFPPPKGKQPDLTFEDQTTKETALLYRLNGDYNPLHATPEPGKKMGFGGEIIHGLYSFNSTCHGLLKHVAGSDPKNLKEFQARFASPVKPGDKLVTSVWKTGDVKDGWEEVRFETKVEGKKVCLSNGRALVKAVGSTKSKL
;
A
#
# COMPACT_ATOMS: atom_id res chain seq x y z
N MET A 1 -16.48 -1.24 -6.11
CA MET A 1 -16.64 -2.66 -6.45
C MET A 1 -16.82 -3.42 -5.15
N LEU A 2 -18.05 -3.82 -4.83
CA LEU A 2 -18.31 -4.74 -3.75
C LEU A 2 -17.80 -6.11 -4.23
N THR A 3 -16.59 -6.47 -3.84
CA THR A 3 -16.20 -7.86 -3.89
C THR A 3 -17.20 -8.61 -3.03
N VAL A 4 -17.79 -9.68 -3.57
CA VAL A 4 -18.62 -10.58 -2.77
C VAL A 4 -17.72 -11.13 -1.68
N VAL A 5 -17.83 -10.53 -0.52
CA VAL A 5 -17.12 -10.97 0.66
C VAL A 5 -17.76 -12.26 1.10
N PRO A 6 -17.03 -13.38 1.20
CA PRO A 6 -17.60 -14.58 1.79
C PRO A 6 -18.18 -14.23 3.16
N ALA A 7 -19.45 -14.53 3.36
CA ALA A 7 -20.11 -14.29 4.65
C ALA A 7 -19.55 -15.29 5.68
N PHE A 8 -18.41 -14.94 6.27
CA PHE A 8 -17.89 -15.67 7.42
C PHE A 8 -18.86 -15.48 8.60
N LYS A 9 -19.27 -16.54 9.21
CA LYS A 9 -20.13 -16.51 10.41
C LYS A 9 -19.44 -15.93 11.66
N GLY A 10 -18.34 -15.22 11.46
CA GLY A 10 -17.60 -14.52 12.50
C GLY A 10 -16.61 -15.36 13.29
N ALA A 11 -16.45 -16.65 12.96
CA ALA A 11 -15.48 -17.50 13.64
C ALA A 11 -14.06 -17.24 13.07
N THR A 12 -13.11 -16.95 13.95
CA THR A 12 -11.70 -16.78 13.58
C THR A 12 -11.15 -18.00 12.85
N GLN A 13 -11.62 -19.21 13.21
CA GLN A 13 -11.20 -20.45 12.58
C GLN A 13 -11.63 -20.53 11.11
N GLU A 14 -12.83 -20.09 10.75
CA GLU A 14 -13.29 -20.06 9.33
C GLU A 14 -12.40 -19.19 8.47
N VAL A 15 -11.91 -18.06 9.01
CA VAL A 15 -10.96 -17.17 8.31
C VAL A 15 -9.60 -17.84 8.14
N ILE A 16 -9.10 -18.51 9.17
CA ILE A 16 -7.86 -19.28 9.12
C ILE A 16 -7.97 -20.39 8.06
N ASP A 17 -9.05 -21.14 8.07
CA ASP A 17 -9.30 -22.23 7.13
C ASP A 17 -9.40 -21.70 5.68
N PHE A 18 -10.04 -20.55 5.49
CA PHE A 18 -10.10 -19.89 4.18
C PHE A 18 -8.71 -19.56 3.65
N TYR A 19 -7.84 -18.92 4.45
CA TYR A 19 -6.49 -18.61 4.03
C TYR A 19 -5.63 -19.86 3.85
N ALA A 20 -5.80 -20.88 4.68
CA ALA A 20 -5.09 -22.16 4.56
C ALA A 20 -5.50 -22.95 3.29
N ALA A 21 -6.76 -22.79 2.86
CA ALA A 21 -7.27 -23.42 1.64
C ALA A 21 -6.77 -22.74 0.34
N GLN A 22 -6.23 -21.51 0.42
CA GLN A 22 -5.66 -20.84 -0.72
C GLN A 22 -4.35 -21.54 -1.13
N LYS A 23 -4.38 -22.24 -2.27
CA LYS A 23 -3.19 -22.89 -2.80
C LYS A 23 -2.20 -21.84 -3.27
N ALA A 24 -1.04 -21.80 -2.64
CA ALA A 24 0.08 -21.01 -3.13
C ALA A 24 0.51 -21.54 -4.52
N VAL A 25 0.67 -20.66 -5.48
CA VAL A 25 1.24 -21.02 -6.78
C VAL A 25 2.72 -21.29 -6.57
N LYS A 26 3.17 -22.52 -6.84
CA LYS A 26 4.60 -22.85 -6.79
C LYS A 26 5.35 -22.10 -7.89
N ILE A 27 6.36 -21.36 -7.49
CA ILE A 27 7.24 -20.63 -8.39
C ILE A 27 8.49 -21.48 -8.58
N PRO A 28 8.84 -21.90 -9.81
CA PRO A 28 10.02 -22.72 -10.04
C PRO A 28 11.30 -22.09 -9.49
N GLY A 29 12.10 -22.88 -8.77
CA GLY A 29 13.37 -22.43 -8.18
C GLY A 29 13.25 -21.55 -6.93
N VAL A 30 12.03 -21.34 -6.41
CA VAL A 30 11.78 -20.60 -5.17
C VAL A 30 11.38 -21.60 -4.08
N PRO A 31 11.94 -21.50 -2.85
CA PRO A 31 11.52 -22.35 -1.74
C PRO A 31 10.07 -22.05 -1.32
N ASP A 32 9.45 -23.01 -0.66
CA ASP A 32 8.15 -22.80 -0.02
C ASP A 32 8.35 -21.89 1.21
N PHE A 33 7.76 -20.69 1.19
CA PHE A 33 7.82 -19.75 2.30
C PHE A 33 6.71 -19.98 3.31
N ASP A 34 7.01 -19.70 4.56
CA ASP A 34 6.01 -19.64 5.63
C ASP A 34 5.19 -18.34 5.51
N HIS A 35 3.96 -18.47 5.03
CA HIS A 35 3.02 -17.36 4.82
C HIS A 35 2.50 -16.74 6.13
N THR A 36 2.76 -17.37 7.29
CA THR A 36 2.42 -16.76 8.59
C THR A 36 3.42 -15.69 9.03
N ARG A 37 4.58 -15.61 8.36
CA ARG A 37 5.65 -14.66 8.64
C ARG A 37 5.90 -13.73 7.45
N VAL A 38 4.82 -13.14 6.96
CA VAL A 38 4.83 -12.18 5.85
C VAL A 38 4.25 -10.85 6.28
N VAL A 39 4.84 -9.76 5.78
CA VAL A 39 4.33 -8.40 5.95
C VAL A 39 4.37 -7.67 4.60
N ASP A 40 3.54 -6.63 4.45
CA ASP A 40 3.65 -5.73 3.32
C ASP A 40 5.01 -5.02 3.35
N GLY A 41 5.68 -4.97 2.18
CA GLY A 41 6.96 -4.30 2.03
C GLY A 41 6.81 -2.90 1.42
N GLN A 42 6.34 -2.83 0.19
CA GLN A 42 6.14 -1.59 -0.56
C GLN A 42 4.95 -1.74 -1.50
N ARG A 43 4.30 -0.62 -1.79
CA ARG A 43 3.25 -0.56 -2.80
C ARG A 43 3.42 0.67 -3.68
N LEU A 44 3.26 0.46 -5.00
CA LEU A 44 3.18 1.49 -6.02
C LEU A 44 1.84 1.35 -6.73
N LEU A 45 1.11 2.45 -6.87
CA LEU A 45 -0.08 2.58 -7.70
C LEU A 45 0.21 3.52 -8.86
N GLN A 46 -0.21 3.13 -10.06
CA GLN A 46 -0.14 3.95 -11.28
C GLN A 46 -1.53 4.03 -11.91
N PHE A 47 -1.95 5.21 -12.29
CA PHE A 47 -3.24 5.46 -12.93
C PHE A 47 -3.00 5.93 -14.37
N PHE A 48 -3.47 5.15 -15.34
CA PHE A 48 -3.30 5.43 -16.76
C PHE A 48 -4.54 6.09 -17.35
N LYS A 49 -5.72 5.74 -16.81
CA LYS A 49 -7.02 6.27 -17.22
C LYS A 49 -7.88 6.55 -15.99
N PRO A 50 -8.74 7.59 -16.02
CA PRO A 50 -9.72 7.81 -14.97
C PRO A 50 -10.64 6.58 -14.82
N LEU A 51 -10.81 6.13 -13.59
CA LEU A 51 -11.77 5.06 -13.28
C LEU A 51 -13.19 5.60 -13.45
N PRO A 52 -14.08 4.88 -14.16
CA PRO A 52 -15.48 5.29 -14.26
C PRO A 52 -16.17 5.07 -12.89
N PRO A 53 -17.19 5.88 -12.58
CA PRO A 53 -17.93 5.74 -11.32
C PRO A 53 -18.78 4.45 -11.26
N SER A 54 -19.06 3.84 -12.40
CA SER A 54 -19.78 2.57 -12.54
C SER A 54 -19.06 1.64 -13.51
N SER A 55 -19.16 0.34 -13.28
CA SER A 55 -18.73 -0.71 -14.21
C SER A 55 -19.84 -1.12 -15.21
N GLU A 56 -21.00 -0.47 -15.18
CA GLU A 56 -22.10 -0.77 -16.07
C GLU A 56 -21.68 -0.66 -17.56
N GLY A 57 -22.05 -1.66 -18.36
CA GLY A 57 -21.67 -1.75 -19.77
C GLY A 57 -20.19 -2.08 -20.02
N ARG A 58 -19.42 -2.40 -18.99
CA ARG A 58 -17.98 -2.73 -19.06
C ARG A 58 -17.67 -4.06 -18.37
N LYS A 59 -16.65 -4.73 -18.85
CA LYS A 59 -16.15 -5.96 -18.22
C LYS A 59 -14.75 -5.72 -17.70
N PHE A 60 -14.64 -5.36 -16.44
CA PHE A 60 -13.34 -5.23 -15.77
C PHE A 60 -12.84 -6.56 -15.24
N GLU A 61 -11.56 -6.79 -15.39
CA GLU A 61 -10.84 -7.92 -14.78
C GLU A 61 -9.51 -7.46 -14.16
N ILE A 62 -9.02 -8.21 -13.19
CA ILE A 62 -7.69 -8.03 -12.61
C ILE A 62 -6.78 -9.09 -13.20
N ARG A 63 -5.71 -8.64 -13.88
CA ARG A 63 -4.64 -9.51 -14.38
C ARG A 63 -3.46 -9.41 -13.47
N GLN A 64 -3.07 -10.56 -12.90
CA GLN A 64 -1.95 -10.64 -11.97
C GLN A 64 -0.78 -11.42 -12.56
N LYS A 65 0.43 -10.98 -12.21
CA LYS A 65 1.66 -11.72 -12.48
C LYS A 65 2.68 -11.53 -11.36
N VAL A 66 3.50 -12.54 -11.16
CA VAL A 66 4.73 -12.41 -10.36
C VAL A 66 5.76 -11.65 -11.18
N VAL A 67 6.30 -10.56 -10.63
CA VAL A 67 7.38 -9.78 -11.23
C VAL A 67 8.73 -10.42 -10.91
N GLY A 68 8.91 -10.84 -9.66
CA GLY A 68 10.10 -11.50 -9.22
C GLY A 68 10.05 -11.97 -7.77
N VAL A 69 10.97 -12.87 -7.43
CA VAL A 69 11.23 -13.28 -6.05
C VAL A 69 12.71 -13.04 -5.77
N TYR A 70 13.00 -12.28 -4.72
CA TYR A 70 14.34 -11.78 -4.47
C TYR A 70 14.84 -12.21 -3.10
N ASP A 71 16.00 -12.84 -3.09
CA ASP A 71 16.71 -13.19 -1.86
C ASP A 71 17.44 -11.96 -1.30
N LYS A 72 17.01 -11.47 -0.17
CA LYS A 72 17.62 -10.31 0.53
C LYS A 72 18.61 -10.73 1.61
N GLY A 73 19.00 -12.02 1.61
CA GLY A 73 19.89 -12.57 2.61
C GLY A 73 19.18 -12.77 3.96
N ARG A 74 19.92 -12.62 5.05
CA ARG A 74 19.43 -12.86 6.41
C ARG A 74 18.10 -12.16 6.76
N PRO A 75 17.81 -10.93 6.33
CA PRO A 75 16.54 -10.28 6.62
C PRO A 75 15.31 -11.01 6.08
N GLY A 76 15.42 -11.66 4.92
CA GLY A 76 14.27 -12.36 4.32
C GLY A 76 14.25 -12.36 2.80
N SER A 77 13.07 -12.58 2.24
CA SER A 77 12.83 -12.58 0.80
C SER A 77 11.71 -11.62 0.42
N VAL A 78 11.77 -11.09 -0.77
CA VAL A 78 10.74 -10.22 -1.36
C VAL A 78 10.06 -10.95 -2.50
N LEU A 79 8.74 -11.10 -2.44
CA LEU A 79 7.91 -11.45 -3.58
C LEU A 79 7.27 -10.18 -4.13
N GLU A 80 7.54 -9.86 -5.38
CA GLU A 80 6.96 -8.71 -6.06
C GLU A 80 5.91 -9.16 -7.07
N THR A 81 4.72 -8.57 -6.97
CA THR A 81 3.57 -8.88 -7.82
C THR A 81 3.04 -7.61 -8.50
N GLN A 82 2.57 -7.78 -9.73
CA GLN A 82 1.85 -6.74 -10.48
C GLN A 82 0.40 -7.16 -10.65
N SER A 83 -0.52 -6.23 -10.41
CA SER A 83 -1.97 -6.40 -10.65
C SER A 83 -2.45 -5.24 -11.51
N ASP A 84 -2.97 -5.54 -12.68
CA ASP A 84 -3.52 -4.56 -13.62
C ASP A 84 -5.04 -4.65 -13.61
N LEU A 85 -5.73 -3.52 -13.46
CA LEU A 85 -7.16 -3.42 -13.73
C LEU A 85 -7.35 -3.14 -15.22
N VAL A 86 -7.97 -4.08 -15.91
CA VAL A 86 -8.10 -4.09 -17.37
C VAL A 86 -9.56 -4.11 -17.77
N ASP A 87 -9.92 -3.32 -18.78
CA ASP A 87 -11.19 -3.51 -19.50
C ASP A 87 -11.02 -4.68 -20.49
N ALA A 88 -11.66 -5.81 -20.18
CA ALA A 88 -11.52 -7.02 -20.97
C ALA A 88 -12.09 -6.93 -22.39
N GLN A 89 -12.92 -5.90 -22.68
CA GLN A 89 -13.53 -5.72 -23.99
C GLN A 89 -12.53 -5.15 -25.01
N ASN A 90 -11.60 -4.31 -24.56
CA ASN A 90 -10.66 -3.61 -25.45
C ASN A 90 -9.18 -3.74 -25.05
N GLY A 91 -8.90 -4.36 -23.87
CA GLY A 91 -7.55 -4.53 -23.36
C GLY A 91 -6.96 -3.31 -22.67
N ASP A 92 -7.71 -2.25 -22.49
CA ASP A 92 -7.24 -1.02 -21.85
C ASP A 92 -6.88 -1.22 -20.38
N ILE A 93 -5.67 -0.82 -20.00
CA ILE A 93 -5.24 -0.82 -18.60
C ILE A 93 -5.63 0.51 -17.97
N TYR A 94 -6.44 0.46 -16.92
CA TYR A 94 -6.86 1.64 -16.15
C TYR A 94 -5.90 1.98 -15.03
N SER A 95 -5.49 0.98 -14.27
CA SER A 95 -4.54 1.15 -13.18
C SER A 95 -3.65 -0.07 -13.03
N ARG A 96 -2.49 0.15 -12.43
CA ARG A 96 -1.52 -0.89 -12.06
C ARG A 96 -1.13 -0.75 -10.61
N ALA A 97 -1.16 -1.85 -9.89
CA ALA A 97 -0.59 -1.97 -8.56
C ALA A 97 0.64 -2.88 -8.63
N ILE A 98 1.78 -2.40 -8.14
CA ILE A 98 2.97 -3.23 -7.89
C ILE A 98 3.11 -3.31 -6.38
N GLY A 99 2.99 -4.52 -5.84
CA GLY A 99 3.11 -4.78 -4.41
C GLY A 99 4.27 -5.71 -4.12
N SER A 100 4.92 -5.50 -2.99
CA SER A 100 5.93 -6.44 -2.48
C SER A 100 5.50 -7.00 -1.14
N ALA A 101 5.53 -8.34 -1.02
CA ALA A 101 5.41 -9.04 0.24
C ALA A 101 6.81 -9.39 0.75
N PHE A 102 7.07 -9.13 2.04
CA PHE A 102 8.35 -9.40 2.67
C PHE A 102 8.22 -10.59 3.63
N PHE A 103 8.89 -11.68 3.29
CA PHE A 103 8.96 -12.93 4.07
C PHE A 103 10.09 -12.83 5.08
N VAL A 104 9.75 -12.50 6.31
CA VAL A 104 10.69 -12.17 7.38
C VAL A 104 11.55 -13.35 7.76
N GLY A 105 12.90 -13.17 7.71
CA GLY A 105 13.89 -14.18 8.08
C GLY A 105 13.98 -15.39 7.12
N GLN A 106 13.38 -15.32 5.94
CA GLN A 106 13.28 -16.42 4.98
C GLN A 106 14.11 -16.14 3.71
N GLY A 107 15.33 -15.72 3.90
CA GLY A 107 16.30 -15.51 2.81
C GLY A 107 17.46 -16.52 2.87
N ASN A 108 18.58 -16.20 2.19
CA ASN A 108 19.77 -17.05 2.07
C ASN A 108 19.54 -18.38 1.33
N TRP A 109 18.59 -18.40 0.39
CA TRP A 109 18.33 -19.57 -0.46
C TRP A 109 19.06 -19.53 -1.79
N GLY A 110 19.91 -18.51 -2.02
CA GLY A 110 20.76 -18.41 -3.21
C GLY A 110 20.05 -17.83 -4.43
N GLY A 111 18.88 -17.24 -4.28
CA GLY A 111 18.15 -16.63 -5.37
C GLY A 111 18.68 -15.25 -5.79
N PRO A 112 18.07 -14.64 -6.83
CA PRO A 112 18.46 -13.33 -7.31
C PRO A 112 18.25 -12.24 -6.24
N LYS A 113 19.18 -11.29 -6.14
CA LYS A 113 19.05 -10.16 -5.19
C LYS A 113 18.01 -9.13 -5.63
N GLY A 114 17.61 -9.17 -6.90
CA GLY A 114 16.68 -8.22 -7.50
C GLY A 114 17.32 -6.86 -7.82
N PRO A 115 16.51 -5.92 -8.31
CA PRO A 115 16.99 -4.59 -8.66
C PRO A 115 17.45 -3.82 -7.43
N ALA A 116 18.31 -2.82 -7.64
CA ALA A 116 18.66 -1.86 -6.61
C ALA A 116 17.43 -1.09 -6.12
N THR A 117 17.38 -0.88 -4.81
CA THR A 117 16.26 -0.13 -4.21
C THR A 117 16.39 1.35 -4.57
N VAL A 118 15.37 1.91 -5.21
CA VAL A 118 15.26 3.35 -5.41
C VAL A 118 14.65 3.98 -4.17
N ASN A 119 15.29 5.00 -3.64
CA ASN A 119 14.84 5.72 -2.46
C ASN A 119 14.42 7.14 -2.80
N PHE A 120 13.34 7.57 -2.16
CA PHE A 120 12.75 8.89 -2.30
C PHE A 120 12.67 9.59 -0.93
N PRO A 121 13.81 9.91 -0.31
CA PRO A 121 13.81 10.56 1.01
C PRO A 121 13.22 11.96 0.93
N PRO A 122 12.71 12.50 2.06
CA PRO A 122 12.43 13.92 2.18
C PRO A 122 13.63 14.77 1.78
N PRO A 123 13.43 15.96 1.16
CA PRO A 123 14.52 16.85 0.83
C PRO A 123 15.30 17.29 2.07
N LYS A 124 16.62 17.16 2.03
CA LYS A 124 17.49 17.49 3.16
C LYS A 124 17.35 18.98 3.56
N GLY A 125 17.13 19.23 4.85
CA GLY A 125 17.08 20.57 5.42
C GLY A 125 15.82 21.38 5.05
N LYS A 126 14.89 20.84 4.25
CA LYS A 126 13.65 21.51 3.92
C LYS A 126 12.56 21.10 4.91
N GLN A 127 11.89 22.09 5.50
CA GLN A 127 10.67 21.83 6.27
C GLN A 127 9.56 21.35 5.33
N PRO A 128 8.60 20.55 5.80
CA PRO A 128 7.47 20.15 4.99
C PRO A 128 6.66 21.39 4.53
N ASP A 129 6.20 21.36 3.29
CA ASP A 129 5.35 22.42 2.75
C ASP A 129 3.94 22.39 3.37
N LEU A 130 3.51 21.20 3.81
CA LEU A 130 2.28 21.03 4.56
C LEU A 130 2.32 19.74 5.41
N THR A 131 1.46 19.69 6.41
CA THR A 131 1.25 18.52 7.26
C THR A 131 -0.25 18.33 7.47
N PHE A 132 -0.70 17.07 7.47
CA PHE A 132 -2.08 16.71 7.81
C PHE A 132 -2.11 15.47 8.71
N GLU A 133 -3.24 15.29 9.36
CA GLU A 133 -3.42 14.28 10.39
C GLU A 133 -4.59 13.35 10.08
N ASP A 134 -4.52 12.12 10.57
CA ASP A 134 -5.60 11.15 10.58
C ASP A 134 -5.63 10.43 11.92
N GLN A 135 -6.73 10.61 12.66
CA GLN A 135 -6.92 9.98 13.98
C GLN A 135 -7.61 8.64 13.80
N THR A 136 -6.90 7.55 14.06
CA THR A 136 -7.52 6.22 14.09
C THR A 136 -8.28 6.01 15.39
N THR A 137 -9.24 5.09 15.37
CA THR A 137 -9.98 4.64 16.55
C THR A 137 -9.67 3.19 16.86
N LYS A 138 -10.17 2.67 17.97
CA LYS A 138 -10.04 1.25 18.32
C LYS A 138 -10.72 0.34 17.31
N GLU A 139 -11.76 0.84 16.64
CA GLU A 139 -12.57 0.12 15.65
C GLU A 139 -12.03 0.22 14.23
N THR A 140 -11.05 1.10 13.97
CA THR A 140 -10.54 1.38 12.60
C THR A 140 -10.13 0.10 11.87
N ALA A 141 -9.39 -0.80 12.52
CA ALA A 141 -8.98 -2.06 11.89
C ALA A 141 -10.17 -2.97 11.57
N LEU A 142 -11.15 -3.03 12.47
CA LEU A 142 -12.37 -3.84 12.28
C LEU A 142 -13.23 -3.30 11.13
N LEU A 143 -13.37 -1.98 11.03
CA LEU A 143 -14.08 -1.35 9.92
C LEU A 143 -13.33 -1.56 8.59
N TYR A 144 -12.01 -1.44 8.59
CA TYR A 144 -11.22 -1.65 7.37
C TYR A 144 -11.28 -3.09 6.85
N ARG A 145 -11.43 -4.09 7.72
CA ARG A 145 -11.65 -5.49 7.33
C ARG A 145 -12.84 -5.67 6.38
N LEU A 146 -13.85 -4.81 6.45
CA LEU A 146 -15.02 -4.85 5.57
C LEU A 146 -14.67 -4.61 4.09
N ASN A 147 -13.45 -4.12 3.79
CA ASN A 147 -12.92 -4.02 2.43
C ASN A 147 -12.41 -5.37 1.87
N GLY A 148 -12.45 -6.46 2.65
CA GLY A 148 -12.15 -7.82 2.19
C GLY A 148 -10.83 -8.41 2.71
N ASP A 149 -10.08 -7.71 3.57
CA ASP A 149 -8.92 -8.29 4.25
C ASP A 149 -9.28 -8.75 5.66
N TYR A 150 -9.54 -10.05 5.79
CA TYR A 150 -9.97 -10.69 7.04
C TYR A 150 -8.83 -11.28 7.86
N ASN A 151 -7.58 -10.96 7.56
CA ASN A 151 -6.42 -11.46 8.30
C ASN A 151 -6.61 -11.23 9.81
N PRO A 152 -6.55 -12.30 10.66
CA PRO A 152 -6.73 -12.20 12.10
C PRO A 152 -5.74 -11.27 12.80
N LEU A 153 -4.59 -10.99 12.18
CA LEU A 153 -3.59 -10.04 12.67
C LEU A 153 -4.18 -8.65 12.98
N HIS A 154 -5.26 -8.29 12.29
CA HIS A 154 -5.91 -7.00 12.41
C HIS A 154 -7.19 -7.03 13.26
N ALA A 155 -7.51 -8.17 13.89
CA ALA A 155 -8.75 -8.35 14.63
C ALA A 155 -8.57 -8.85 16.05
N THR A 156 -7.56 -9.69 16.28
CA THR A 156 -7.31 -10.31 17.57
C THR A 156 -5.84 -10.14 17.98
N PRO A 157 -5.54 -10.11 19.29
CA PRO A 157 -4.19 -9.79 19.75
C PRO A 157 -3.18 -10.94 19.58
N GLU A 158 -3.64 -12.19 19.44
CA GLU A 158 -2.77 -13.38 19.48
C GLU A 158 -1.78 -13.41 18.29
N PRO A 159 -2.19 -13.20 17.03
CA PRO A 159 -1.25 -13.18 15.90
C PRO A 159 -0.20 -12.08 16.04
N GLY A 160 -0.62 -10.89 16.45
CA GLY A 160 0.30 -9.76 16.63
C GLY A 160 1.29 -9.97 17.78
N LYS A 161 0.88 -10.64 18.87
CA LYS A 161 1.79 -11.05 19.94
C LYS A 161 2.83 -12.06 19.46
N LYS A 162 2.41 -13.07 18.67
CA LYS A 162 3.35 -14.05 18.07
C LYS A 162 4.37 -13.40 17.14
N MET A 163 3.97 -12.35 16.40
CA MET A 163 4.86 -11.61 15.51
C MET A 163 5.67 -10.51 16.21
N GLY A 164 5.53 -10.33 17.53
CA GLY A 164 6.27 -9.33 18.31
C GLY A 164 5.70 -7.92 18.27
N PHE A 165 4.49 -7.73 17.73
CA PHE A 165 3.81 -6.42 17.69
C PHE A 165 3.10 -6.07 19.02
N GLY A 166 2.93 -7.06 19.90
CA GLY A 166 2.34 -6.89 21.23
C GLY A 166 0.81 -6.84 21.25
N GLY A 167 0.15 -7.08 20.12
CA GLY A 167 -1.30 -7.08 19.93
C GLY A 167 -1.67 -6.86 18.48
N GLU A 168 -2.96 -6.63 18.23
CA GLU A 168 -3.48 -6.31 16.90
C GLU A 168 -2.85 -5.02 16.34
N ILE A 169 -2.71 -4.97 15.03
CA ILE A 169 -2.21 -3.81 14.29
C ILE A 169 -3.21 -3.41 13.20
N ILE A 170 -3.18 -2.14 12.80
CA ILE A 170 -3.96 -1.65 11.66
C ILE A 170 -3.34 -2.20 10.36
N HIS A 171 -4.18 -2.48 9.38
CA HIS A 171 -3.74 -2.84 8.03
C HIS A 171 -2.77 -1.78 7.48
N GLY A 172 -1.66 -2.20 6.93
CA GLY A 172 -0.74 -1.28 6.25
C GLY A 172 -1.45 -0.48 5.16
N LEU A 173 -2.35 -1.13 4.42
CA LEU A 173 -3.14 -0.49 3.37
C LEU A 173 -4.12 0.57 3.88
N TYR A 174 -4.59 0.51 5.13
CA TYR A 174 -5.33 1.62 5.72
C TYR A 174 -4.47 2.88 5.74
N SER A 175 -3.28 2.80 6.35
CA SER A 175 -2.36 3.95 6.44
C SER A 175 -1.97 4.48 5.06
N PHE A 176 -1.75 3.57 4.10
CA PHE A 176 -1.43 3.91 2.72
C PHE A 176 -2.58 4.66 2.03
N ASN A 177 -3.81 4.15 2.14
CA ASN A 177 -4.98 4.75 1.50
C ASN A 177 -5.42 6.05 2.17
N SER A 178 -5.36 6.14 3.50
CA SER A 178 -5.63 7.35 4.27
C SER A 178 -4.65 8.48 3.90
N THR A 179 -3.35 8.15 3.81
CA THR A 179 -2.33 9.11 3.35
C THR A 179 -2.58 9.56 1.91
N CYS A 180 -2.94 8.64 1.01
CA CYS A 180 -3.28 8.97 -0.38
C CYS A 180 -4.49 9.90 -0.46
N HIS A 181 -5.53 9.63 0.32
CA HIS A 181 -6.72 10.48 0.41
C HIS A 181 -6.38 11.88 0.94
N GLY A 182 -5.56 11.96 1.99
CA GLY A 182 -5.07 13.24 2.51
C GLY A 182 -4.27 14.03 1.47
N LEU A 183 -3.40 13.37 0.71
CA LEU A 183 -2.66 13.98 -0.41
C LEU A 183 -3.62 14.52 -1.49
N LEU A 184 -4.59 13.73 -1.92
CA LEU A 184 -5.63 14.17 -2.87
C LEU A 184 -6.34 15.42 -2.36
N LYS A 185 -6.75 15.44 -1.11
CA LYS A 185 -7.46 16.56 -0.49
C LYS A 185 -6.62 17.84 -0.44
N HIS A 186 -5.39 17.75 0.01
CA HIS A 186 -4.58 18.92 0.33
C HIS A 186 -3.65 19.37 -0.80
N VAL A 187 -3.33 18.49 -1.77
CA VAL A 187 -2.35 18.79 -2.84
C VAL A 187 -2.97 18.70 -4.22
N ALA A 188 -3.96 17.81 -4.44
CA ALA A 188 -4.50 17.54 -5.76
C ALA A 188 -5.97 18.01 -5.94
N GLY A 189 -6.45 18.93 -5.09
CA GLY A 189 -7.76 19.55 -5.21
C GLY A 189 -8.95 18.60 -5.07
N SER A 190 -8.77 17.48 -4.37
CA SER A 190 -9.78 16.42 -4.18
C SER A 190 -10.26 15.75 -5.48
N ASP A 191 -9.55 15.93 -6.59
CA ASP A 191 -9.87 15.28 -7.86
C ASP A 191 -8.92 14.10 -8.10
N PRO A 192 -9.40 12.84 -8.14
CA PRO A 192 -8.57 11.66 -8.39
C PRO A 192 -7.89 11.68 -9.77
N LYS A 193 -8.37 12.45 -10.73
CA LYS A 193 -7.72 12.65 -12.03
C LYS A 193 -6.40 13.42 -11.92
N ASN A 194 -6.17 14.07 -10.79
CA ASN A 194 -4.95 14.80 -10.49
C ASN A 194 -3.88 13.95 -9.80
N LEU A 195 -4.08 12.64 -9.69
CA LEU A 195 -3.10 11.68 -9.18
C LEU A 195 -2.72 10.71 -10.30
N LYS A 196 -1.43 10.67 -10.65
CA LYS A 196 -0.90 9.74 -11.66
C LYS A 196 -0.19 8.55 -11.03
N GLU A 197 0.48 8.77 -9.92
CA GLU A 197 1.29 7.74 -9.24
C GLU A 197 1.31 8.00 -7.74
N PHE A 198 1.27 6.93 -6.96
CA PHE A 198 1.39 6.98 -5.51
C PHE A 198 2.14 5.75 -5.01
N GLN A 199 3.21 5.96 -4.24
CA GLN A 199 3.97 4.86 -3.64
C GLN A 199 4.42 5.15 -2.23
N ALA A 200 4.55 4.10 -1.42
CA ALA A 200 5.19 4.14 -0.13
C ALA A 200 5.72 2.76 0.28
N ARG A 201 6.67 2.76 1.21
CA ARG A 201 7.18 1.58 1.90
C ARG A 201 6.56 1.50 3.28
N PHE A 202 6.10 0.33 3.68
CA PHE A 202 5.63 0.05 5.03
C PHE A 202 6.85 -0.13 5.95
N ALA A 203 6.99 0.72 6.96
CA ALA A 203 8.20 0.81 7.77
C ALA A 203 7.99 0.37 9.23
N SER A 204 6.83 0.65 9.80
CA SER A 204 6.47 0.18 11.14
C SER A 204 4.97 0.00 11.30
N PRO A 205 4.53 -0.90 12.20
CA PRO A 205 3.11 -1.13 12.44
C PRO A 205 2.45 0.09 13.11
N VAL A 206 1.16 0.25 12.83
CA VAL A 206 0.26 1.22 13.45
C VAL A 206 -0.73 0.45 14.32
N LYS A 207 -1.00 0.92 15.53
CA LYS A 207 -1.97 0.31 16.43
C LYS A 207 -3.30 1.04 16.39
N PRO A 208 -4.42 0.34 16.65
CA PRO A 208 -5.71 0.99 16.84
C PRO A 208 -5.64 2.10 17.89
N GLY A 209 -6.13 3.30 17.55
CA GLY A 209 -6.05 4.50 18.38
C GLY A 209 -4.83 5.39 18.13
N ASP A 210 -3.85 4.94 17.36
CA ASP A 210 -2.71 5.79 16.99
C ASP A 210 -3.15 6.93 16.06
N LYS A 211 -2.54 8.11 16.22
CA LYS A 211 -2.70 9.24 15.31
C LYS A 211 -1.59 9.23 14.26
N LEU A 212 -1.96 9.31 13.00
CA LEU A 212 -1.06 9.41 11.86
C LEU A 212 -0.83 10.89 11.54
N VAL A 213 0.43 11.26 11.35
CA VAL A 213 0.85 12.60 10.93
C VAL A 213 1.66 12.47 9.65
N THR A 214 1.15 13.03 8.57
CA THR A 214 1.80 13.00 7.26
C THR A 214 2.41 14.36 6.94
N SER A 215 3.70 14.36 6.69
CA SER A 215 4.46 15.52 6.20
C SER A 215 4.68 15.39 4.69
N VAL A 216 4.49 16.48 3.95
CA VAL A 216 4.57 16.52 2.48
C VAL A 216 5.52 17.61 2.04
N TRP A 217 6.36 17.28 1.06
CA TRP A 217 7.31 18.19 0.41
C TRP A 217 7.04 18.23 -1.09
N LYS A 218 6.79 19.42 -1.61
CA LYS A 218 6.78 19.69 -3.04
C LYS A 218 8.21 19.81 -3.51
N THR A 219 8.61 19.00 -4.49
CA THR A 219 10.00 19.04 -4.99
C THR A 219 10.24 20.20 -5.95
N GLY A 220 9.18 20.66 -6.62
CA GLY A 220 9.26 21.57 -7.74
C GLY A 220 9.63 20.89 -9.07
N ASP A 221 9.92 19.60 -9.06
CA ASP A 221 10.22 18.83 -10.25
C ASP A 221 8.93 18.53 -11.01
N VAL A 222 8.71 19.26 -12.10
CA VAL A 222 7.54 19.09 -12.97
C VAL A 222 7.97 18.45 -14.28
N LYS A 223 7.33 17.33 -14.63
CA LYS A 223 7.52 16.65 -15.91
C LYS A 223 6.17 16.31 -16.53
N ASP A 224 5.97 16.71 -17.79
CA ASP A 224 4.74 16.44 -18.56
C ASP A 224 3.46 16.91 -17.83
N GLY A 225 3.52 18.01 -17.08
CA GLY A 225 2.43 18.59 -16.31
C GLY A 225 2.17 17.88 -14.97
N TRP A 226 3.05 16.98 -14.52
CA TRP A 226 2.98 16.29 -13.24
C TRP A 226 4.13 16.73 -12.34
N GLU A 227 3.79 17.20 -11.14
CA GLU A 227 4.74 17.56 -10.09
C GLU A 227 5.03 16.35 -9.22
N GLU A 228 6.30 16.13 -8.92
CA GLU A 228 6.68 15.13 -7.93
C GLU A 228 6.56 15.71 -6.52
N VAL A 229 5.86 14.98 -5.64
CA VAL A 229 5.83 15.27 -4.21
C VAL A 229 6.39 14.09 -3.42
N ARG A 230 7.09 14.41 -2.33
CA ARG A 230 7.60 13.45 -1.34
C ARG A 230 6.75 13.52 -0.10
N PHE A 231 6.61 12.40 0.59
CA PHE A 231 5.90 12.39 1.86
C PHE A 231 6.46 11.32 2.80
N GLU A 232 6.19 11.52 4.07
CA GLU A 232 6.46 10.56 5.14
C GLU A 232 5.30 10.61 6.12
N THR A 233 4.81 9.43 6.55
CA THR A 233 3.77 9.33 7.57
C THR A 233 4.34 8.71 8.83
N LYS A 234 4.13 9.37 9.97
CA LYS A 234 4.56 8.92 11.31
C LYS A 234 3.36 8.67 12.19
N VAL A 235 3.49 7.74 13.10
CA VAL A 235 2.64 7.72 14.29
C VAL A 235 3.12 8.84 15.22
N GLU A 236 2.20 9.70 15.69
CA GLU A 236 2.52 10.84 16.55
C GLU A 236 3.38 10.41 17.76
N GLY A 237 4.48 11.10 17.97
CA GLY A 237 5.44 10.77 19.05
C GLY A 237 6.17 9.43 18.89
N LYS A 238 6.02 8.73 17.74
CA LYS A 238 6.61 7.41 17.50
C LYS A 238 7.38 7.35 16.17
N LYS A 239 7.50 6.12 15.63
CA LYS A 239 8.26 5.84 14.41
C LYS A 239 7.48 6.18 13.14
N VAL A 240 8.24 6.31 12.05
CA VAL A 240 7.70 6.34 10.68
C VAL A 240 6.97 5.03 10.39
N CYS A 241 5.73 5.12 9.92
CA CYS A 241 4.95 3.97 9.47
C CYS A 241 4.93 3.84 7.94
N LEU A 242 4.94 4.97 7.21
CA LEU A 242 5.15 4.99 5.77
C LEU A 242 6.38 5.83 5.43
N SER A 243 7.36 5.20 4.82
CA SER A 243 8.60 5.84 4.35
C SER A 243 8.69 5.76 2.84
N ASN A 244 9.70 6.44 2.27
CA ASN A 244 9.96 6.40 0.84
C ASN A 244 8.74 6.83 0.01
N GLY A 245 7.95 7.75 0.57
CA GLY A 245 6.71 8.22 -0.02
C GLY A 245 6.97 9.14 -1.21
N ARG A 246 6.32 8.82 -2.34
CA ARG A 246 6.37 9.59 -3.57
C ARG A 246 5.01 9.58 -4.24
N ALA A 247 4.61 10.73 -4.78
CA ALA A 247 3.43 10.80 -5.64
C ALA A 247 3.72 11.72 -6.83
N LEU A 248 3.03 11.46 -7.93
CA LEU A 248 2.96 12.39 -9.07
C LEU A 248 1.55 12.97 -9.08
N VAL A 249 1.46 14.26 -8.80
CA VAL A 249 0.22 15.02 -8.79
C VAL A 249 0.22 16.02 -9.94
N LYS A 250 -0.96 16.35 -10.45
CA LYS A 250 -1.07 17.35 -11.52
C LYS A 250 -0.56 18.70 -11.01
N ALA A 251 0.41 19.27 -11.71
CA ALA A 251 0.91 20.58 -11.36
C ALA A 251 -0.24 21.60 -11.49
N VAL A 252 -0.68 22.12 -10.35
CA VAL A 252 -1.61 23.26 -10.35
C VAL A 252 -0.76 24.47 -10.74
N GLY A 253 -0.99 25.00 -11.94
CA GLY A 253 -0.35 26.23 -12.35
C GLY A 253 -0.51 27.26 -11.24
N SER A 254 0.58 27.88 -10.80
CA SER A 254 0.52 29.01 -9.89
C SER A 254 -0.27 30.13 -10.59
N THR A 255 -1.57 30.13 -10.40
CA THR A 255 -2.36 31.33 -10.68
C THR A 255 -1.84 32.34 -9.68
N LYS A 256 -0.83 33.14 -10.11
CA LYS A 256 -0.53 34.39 -9.43
C LYS A 256 -1.85 35.12 -9.36
N SER A 257 -2.45 35.14 -8.18
CA SER A 257 -3.51 36.08 -7.85
C SER A 257 -2.97 37.46 -8.25
N LYS A 258 -3.46 38.03 -9.36
CA LYS A 258 -3.35 39.43 -9.60
C LYS A 258 -4.30 40.08 -8.61
N LEU A 259 -3.72 40.58 -7.50
CA LEU A 259 -4.32 41.64 -6.72
C LEU A 259 -4.35 42.93 -7.55
#